data_a29f574b1a20f78bbd91cd474740d1b0
#
_entry.id   a29f574b1a20f78bbd91cd474740d1b0
#
_cell.length_a   1.000
_cell.length_b   1.000
_cell.length_c   1.000
_cell.angle_alpha   90.00
_cell.angle_beta   90.00
_cell.angle_gamma   90.00
#
_symmetry.space_group_name_H-M   'P 1'
#
loop_
_entity.id
_entity.type
_entity.pdbx_description
1 polymer ?
#
loop_
_entity_poly.entity_id
_entity_poly.type
_entity_poly.pdbx_seq_one_letter_code
_entity_poly.pdbx_strand_id
1 'polypeptide(L)'
;MTRPLWHCHVAISLDGKIARRDGSFDWLYAYPPQDFGIDAYHAAIGCLVMGRATYETERALEPWLHAGRRVFVVTSKPLADPPPLVEAWQGSLEELARTLDGSGLGRIGIEGGGQLIRGLVEIGRLDVLEMAIVPLVLGDGIPLFPAGIRELSLRLARCEPKTGGALHVVYERP
;
A
#
# COMPACT_ATOMS: atom_id res chain seq x y z
N MET A 1 -3.63 23.89 -9.09
CA MET A 1 -3.75 22.45 -9.43
C MET A 1 -4.15 21.71 -8.17
N THR A 2 -5.11 20.79 -8.24
CA THR A 2 -5.48 19.92 -7.12
C THR A 2 -4.33 18.92 -6.89
N ARG A 3 -3.99 18.65 -5.63
CA ARG A 3 -2.99 17.62 -5.31
C ARG A 3 -3.47 16.22 -5.73
N PRO A 4 -2.58 15.27 -6.00
CA PRO A 4 -2.95 13.89 -6.30
C PRO A 4 -3.64 13.22 -5.10
N LEU A 5 -4.47 12.22 -5.38
CA LEU A 5 -5.04 11.33 -4.36
C LEU A 5 -4.00 10.27 -3.97
N TRP A 6 -3.83 10.06 -2.67
CA TRP A 6 -2.98 9.01 -2.12
C TRP A 6 -3.85 7.79 -1.79
N HIS A 7 -3.65 6.72 -2.54
CA HIS A 7 -4.50 5.54 -2.55
C HIS A 7 -3.70 4.31 -2.12
N CYS A 8 -4.07 3.72 -0.99
CA CYS A 8 -3.54 2.44 -0.53
C CYS A 8 -4.46 1.31 -1.01
N HIS A 9 -3.89 0.34 -1.73
CA HIS A 9 -4.56 -0.92 -2.07
C HIS A 9 -3.81 -2.05 -1.37
N VAL A 10 -4.49 -2.82 -0.51
CA VAL A 10 -3.84 -3.80 0.35
C VAL A 10 -4.76 -4.96 0.70
N ALA A 11 -4.21 -6.17 0.82
CA ALA A 11 -4.94 -7.30 1.38
C ALA A 11 -4.60 -7.48 2.87
N ILE A 12 -5.61 -7.81 3.66
CA ILE A 12 -5.47 -8.02 5.10
C ILE A 12 -6.22 -9.25 5.57
N SER A 13 -5.74 -9.84 6.65
CA SER A 13 -6.49 -10.83 7.43
C SER A 13 -7.65 -10.17 8.18
N LEU A 14 -8.61 -10.97 8.67
CA LEU A 14 -9.76 -10.49 9.43
C LEU A 14 -9.35 -9.74 10.71
N ASP A 15 -8.20 -10.09 11.29
CA ASP A 15 -7.60 -9.41 12.45
C ASP A 15 -6.59 -8.31 12.07
N GLY A 16 -6.63 -7.83 10.82
CA GLY A 16 -5.92 -6.63 10.36
C GLY A 16 -4.42 -6.79 10.13
N LYS A 17 -3.94 -7.99 9.78
CA LYS A 17 -2.54 -8.24 9.46
C LYS A 17 -2.31 -8.22 7.95
N ILE A 18 -1.19 -7.63 7.52
CA ILE A 18 -0.76 -7.59 6.12
C ILE A 18 0.20 -8.75 5.78
N ALA A 19 0.86 -9.32 6.78
CA ALA A 19 1.77 -10.45 6.63
C ALA A 19 1.91 -11.20 7.95
N ARG A 20 2.46 -12.42 7.91
CA ARG A 20 2.93 -13.11 9.11
C ARG A 20 4.11 -12.37 9.74
N ARG A 21 4.56 -12.80 10.92
CA ARG A 21 5.70 -12.19 11.63
C ARG A 21 7.00 -12.22 10.81
N ASP A 22 7.20 -13.25 10.00
CA ASP A 22 8.37 -13.42 9.12
C ASP A 22 8.26 -12.65 7.78
N GLY A 23 7.15 -11.92 7.56
CA GLY A 23 6.88 -11.18 6.34
C GLY A 23 6.18 -12.00 5.25
N SER A 24 5.94 -13.30 5.43
CA SER A 24 5.26 -14.14 4.45
C SER A 24 3.77 -13.80 4.32
N PHE A 25 3.24 -13.94 3.10
CA PHE A 25 1.83 -13.66 2.76
C PHE A 25 1.22 -14.76 1.87
N ASP A 26 1.74 -15.97 1.96
CA ASP A 26 1.29 -17.16 1.22
C ASP A 26 -0.22 -17.44 1.33
N TRP A 27 -0.82 -17.04 2.46
CA TRP A 27 -2.25 -17.13 2.73
C TRP A 27 -3.12 -16.33 1.75
N LEU A 28 -2.55 -15.37 1.02
CA LEU A 28 -3.23 -14.59 -0.02
C LEU A 28 -3.33 -15.32 -1.36
N TYR A 29 -2.56 -16.38 -1.60
CA TYR A 29 -2.56 -17.07 -2.90
C TYR A 29 -3.91 -17.71 -3.27
N ALA A 30 -4.77 -17.92 -2.27
CA ALA A 30 -6.14 -18.37 -2.50
C ALA A 30 -7.11 -17.26 -2.97
N TYR A 31 -6.65 -16.01 -3.00
CA TYR A 31 -7.47 -14.82 -3.30
C TYR A 31 -6.83 -14.01 -4.43
N PRO A 32 -7.21 -14.27 -5.71
CA PRO A 32 -6.63 -13.57 -6.85
C PRO A 32 -6.81 -12.05 -6.74
N PRO A 33 -5.73 -11.24 -6.86
CA PRO A 33 -5.82 -9.79 -6.70
C PRO A 33 -6.72 -9.11 -7.74
N GLN A 34 -6.95 -9.73 -8.90
CA GLN A 34 -7.87 -9.26 -9.93
C GLN A 34 -9.31 -9.15 -9.43
N ASP A 35 -9.74 -10.02 -8.52
CA ASP A 35 -11.08 -9.98 -7.91
C ASP A 35 -11.26 -8.74 -7.02
N PHE A 36 -10.17 -8.10 -6.62
CA PHE A 36 -10.13 -6.94 -5.71
C PHE A 36 -9.71 -5.64 -6.39
N GLY A 37 -9.81 -5.55 -7.72
CA GLY A 37 -9.62 -4.31 -8.44
C GLY A 37 -8.17 -3.91 -8.69
N ILE A 38 -7.19 -4.80 -8.54
CA ILE A 38 -5.76 -4.48 -8.69
C ILE A 38 -5.42 -3.89 -10.06
N ASP A 39 -6.05 -4.38 -11.13
CA ASP A 39 -5.78 -3.90 -12.49
C ASP A 39 -6.26 -2.45 -12.67
N ALA A 40 -7.44 -2.12 -12.15
CA ALA A 40 -7.99 -0.76 -12.17
C ALA A 40 -7.14 0.19 -11.29
N TYR A 41 -6.72 -0.28 -10.12
CA TYR A 41 -5.79 0.45 -9.25
C TYR A 41 -4.49 0.75 -9.97
N HIS A 42 -3.86 -0.26 -10.56
CA HIS A 42 -2.61 -0.11 -11.30
C HIS A 42 -2.72 0.82 -12.53
N ALA A 43 -3.85 0.81 -13.21
CA ALA A 43 -4.08 1.71 -14.35
C ALA A 43 -4.26 3.18 -13.94
N ALA A 44 -4.72 3.42 -12.71
CA ALA A 44 -5.04 4.75 -12.21
C ALA A 44 -3.86 5.48 -11.56
N ILE A 45 -2.85 4.76 -11.07
CA ILE A 45 -1.72 5.35 -10.34
C ILE A 45 -0.60 5.81 -11.28
N GLY A 46 -0.02 6.98 -10.99
CA GLY A 46 1.13 7.51 -11.74
C GLY A 46 2.48 7.05 -11.19
N CYS A 47 2.55 6.73 -9.90
CA CYS A 47 3.73 6.12 -9.27
C CYS A 47 3.32 5.37 -8.00
N LEU A 48 4.24 4.56 -7.47
CA LEU A 48 4.10 3.84 -6.20
C LEU A 48 5.05 4.42 -5.14
N VAL A 49 4.60 4.36 -3.89
CA VAL A 49 5.42 4.62 -2.72
C VAL A 49 5.35 3.40 -1.80
N MET A 50 6.50 2.86 -1.40
CA MET A 50 6.59 1.71 -0.51
C MET A 50 7.70 1.87 0.53
N GLY A 51 7.55 1.16 1.64
CA GLY A 51 8.62 1.05 2.63
C GLY A 51 9.68 0.04 2.21
N ARG A 52 10.89 0.13 2.82
CA ARG A 52 11.99 -0.76 2.49
C ARG A 52 11.67 -2.24 2.69
N ALA A 53 11.03 -2.61 3.79
CA ALA A 53 10.70 -4.01 4.05
C ALA A 53 9.77 -4.60 2.99
N THR A 54 8.76 -3.84 2.55
CA THR A 54 7.87 -4.22 1.45
C THR A 54 8.67 -4.40 0.15
N TYR A 55 9.53 -3.42 -0.17
CA TYR A 55 10.39 -3.51 -1.35
C TYR A 55 11.28 -4.77 -1.34
N GLU A 56 11.95 -5.08 -0.22
CA GLU A 56 12.82 -6.25 -0.13
C GLU A 56 12.05 -7.56 -0.27
N THR A 57 10.85 -7.64 0.31
CA THR A 57 9.98 -8.81 0.18
C THR A 57 9.51 -9.00 -1.26
N GLU A 58 9.03 -7.95 -1.90
CA GLU A 58 8.50 -8.02 -3.27
C GLU A 58 9.61 -8.13 -4.32
N ARG A 59 10.79 -7.55 -4.05
CA ARG A 59 11.97 -7.67 -4.94
C ARG A 59 12.47 -9.12 -5.06
N ALA A 60 12.19 -9.95 -4.07
CA ALA A 60 12.50 -11.38 -4.11
C ALA A 60 11.54 -12.20 -4.97
N LEU A 61 10.41 -11.62 -5.40
CA LEU A 61 9.47 -12.27 -6.30
C LEU A 61 9.89 -12.09 -7.76
N GLU A 62 9.76 -13.15 -8.55
CA GLU A 62 10.03 -13.12 -9.98
C GLU A 62 8.76 -13.51 -10.76
N PRO A 63 8.35 -12.73 -11.78
CA PRO A 63 8.94 -11.45 -12.20
C PRO A 63 8.65 -10.30 -11.25
N TRP A 64 9.45 -9.22 -11.30
CA TRP A 64 9.21 -8.00 -10.53
C TRP A 64 7.81 -7.43 -10.78
N LEU A 65 7.01 -7.31 -9.73
CA LEU A 65 5.57 -7.00 -9.82
C LEU A 65 5.28 -5.59 -10.37
N HIS A 66 6.21 -4.65 -10.22
CA HIS A 66 6.03 -3.25 -10.61
C HIS A 66 6.90 -2.86 -11.82
N ALA A 67 7.20 -3.82 -12.70
CA ALA A 67 7.96 -3.54 -13.93
C ALA A 67 7.29 -2.42 -14.76
N GLY A 68 8.11 -1.45 -15.19
CA GLY A 68 7.62 -0.29 -15.95
C GLY A 68 6.94 0.81 -15.14
N ARG A 69 6.87 0.70 -13.79
CA ARG A 69 6.32 1.74 -12.91
C ARG A 69 7.43 2.50 -12.19
N ARG A 70 7.18 3.79 -11.98
CA ARG A 70 8.01 4.58 -11.08
C ARG A 70 7.68 4.23 -9.63
N VAL A 71 8.70 3.86 -8.86
CA VAL A 71 8.57 3.43 -7.46
C VAL A 71 9.53 4.23 -6.59
N PHE A 72 9.01 4.83 -5.54
CA PHE A 72 9.78 5.47 -4.47
C PHE A 72 9.84 4.54 -3.26
N VAL A 73 11.03 4.07 -2.92
CA VAL A 73 11.26 3.27 -1.71
C VAL A 73 11.73 4.19 -0.59
N VAL A 74 10.86 4.41 0.39
CA VAL A 74 11.18 5.21 1.57
C VAL A 74 12.15 4.45 2.48
N THR A 75 13.38 4.95 2.59
CA THR A 75 14.47 4.26 3.28
C THR A 75 15.59 5.22 3.67
N SER A 76 16.29 4.96 4.76
CA SER A 76 17.49 5.72 5.17
C SER A 76 18.78 5.22 4.53
N LYS A 77 18.74 4.11 3.76
CA LYS A 77 19.92 3.48 3.17
C LYS A 77 19.75 3.36 1.66
N PRO A 78 20.82 3.42 0.87
CA PRO A 78 20.75 3.18 -0.56
C PRO A 78 20.21 1.78 -0.87
N LEU A 79 19.61 1.62 -2.04
CA LEU A 79 19.18 0.32 -2.57
C LEU A 79 20.34 -0.30 -3.35
N ALA A 80 20.53 -1.60 -3.15
CA ALA A 80 21.47 -2.36 -3.95
C ALA A 80 20.76 -2.81 -5.25
N ASP A 81 21.34 -2.46 -6.40
CA ASP A 81 20.88 -2.87 -7.73
C ASP A 81 19.34 -2.80 -7.92
N PRO A 82 18.73 -1.62 -7.78
CA PRO A 82 17.29 -1.49 -7.93
C PRO A 82 16.87 -1.71 -9.39
N PRO A 83 15.68 -2.29 -9.62
CA PRO A 83 15.11 -2.37 -10.97
C PRO A 83 14.96 -0.98 -11.62
N PRO A 84 14.85 -0.90 -12.95
CA PRO A 84 14.57 0.36 -13.63
C PRO A 84 13.35 1.09 -13.04
N LEU A 85 13.42 2.41 -12.93
CA LEU A 85 12.38 3.30 -12.37
C LEU A 85 12.14 3.14 -10.85
N VAL A 86 12.97 2.39 -10.15
CA VAL A 86 12.93 2.28 -8.68
C VAL A 86 14.02 3.14 -8.07
N GLU A 87 13.66 4.03 -7.17
CA GLU A 87 14.58 4.97 -6.53
C GLU A 87 14.40 5.02 -5.00
N ALA A 88 15.52 5.12 -4.28
CA ALA A 88 15.50 5.33 -2.84
C ALA A 88 15.10 6.77 -2.52
N TRP A 89 14.10 6.95 -1.63
CA TRP A 89 13.80 8.24 -1.05
C TRP A 89 14.36 8.31 0.37
N GLN A 90 15.36 9.15 0.59
CA GLN A 90 16.06 9.31 1.88
C GLN A 90 15.62 10.57 2.65
N GLY A 91 14.75 11.40 2.07
CA GLY A 91 14.17 12.57 2.71
C GLY A 91 12.98 12.21 3.62
N SER A 92 12.36 13.22 4.21
CA SER A 92 11.14 13.05 5.00
C SER A 92 9.93 12.70 4.12
N LEU A 93 8.86 12.16 4.74
CA LEU A 93 7.60 11.90 4.04
C LEU A 93 6.92 13.19 3.59
N GLU A 94 7.07 14.27 4.35
CA GLU A 94 6.54 15.60 3.99
C GLU A 94 7.22 16.15 2.73
N GLU A 95 8.53 15.94 2.58
CA GLU A 95 9.26 16.35 1.38
C GLU A 95 8.84 15.51 0.17
N LEU A 96 8.70 14.19 0.33
CA LEU A 96 8.18 13.31 -0.70
C LEU A 96 6.77 13.75 -1.13
N ALA A 97 5.90 13.99 -0.17
CA ALA A 97 4.53 14.43 -0.43
C ALA A 97 4.50 15.75 -1.19
N ARG A 98 5.29 16.74 -0.79
CA ARG A 98 5.39 18.02 -1.52
C ARG A 98 5.89 17.85 -2.96
N THR A 99 6.88 16.99 -3.15
CA THR A 99 7.43 16.68 -4.49
C THR A 99 6.37 16.03 -5.37
N LEU A 100 5.66 15.05 -4.85
CA LEU A 100 4.64 14.32 -5.60
C LEU A 100 3.35 15.16 -5.79
N ASP A 101 2.97 15.99 -4.82
CA ASP A 101 1.85 16.92 -4.95
C ASP A 101 2.08 17.92 -6.10
N GLY A 102 3.34 18.31 -6.35
CA GLY A 102 3.72 19.19 -7.47
C GLY A 102 3.94 18.50 -8.82
N SER A 103 3.86 17.16 -8.87
CA SER A 103 4.25 16.37 -10.05
C SER A 103 3.23 16.36 -11.19
N GLY A 104 2.01 16.81 -10.97
CA GLY A 104 0.91 16.73 -11.95
C GLY A 104 0.28 15.34 -12.07
N LEU A 105 0.70 14.37 -11.24
CA LEU A 105 0.08 13.04 -11.17
C LEU A 105 -1.34 13.13 -10.61
N GLY A 106 -2.26 12.32 -11.12
CA GLY A 106 -3.64 12.27 -10.61
C GLY A 106 -3.75 11.44 -9.32
N ARG A 107 -2.98 10.36 -9.23
CA ARG A 107 -3.05 9.41 -8.11
C ARG A 107 -1.68 8.81 -7.79
N ILE A 108 -1.38 8.71 -6.50
CA ILE A 108 -0.17 8.08 -5.95
C ILE A 108 -0.61 6.77 -5.27
N GLY A 109 0.01 5.67 -5.67
CA GLY A 109 -0.21 4.38 -5.04
C GLY A 109 0.62 4.23 -3.76
N ILE A 110 0.03 3.61 -2.74
CA ILE A 110 0.71 3.24 -1.49
C ILE A 110 0.68 1.72 -1.39
N GLU A 111 1.86 1.08 -1.47
CA GLU A 111 1.99 -0.38 -1.38
C GLU A 111 2.13 -0.86 0.08
N GLY A 112 2.52 0.02 0.96
CA GLY A 112 2.70 -0.30 2.37
C GLY A 112 4.19 -0.33 2.74
N GLY A 113 4.74 -0.96 3.84
CA GLY A 113 4.00 -1.58 4.96
C GLY A 113 3.43 -0.60 6.00
N GLY A 114 2.99 -1.17 7.12
CA GLY A 114 2.25 -0.44 8.14
C GLY A 114 2.94 0.81 8.68
N GLN A 115 4.26 0.84 8.82
CA GLN A 115 4.98 2.03 9.31
C GLN A 115 4.93 3.18 8.29
N LEU A 116 5.02 2.89 6.99
CA LEU A 116 4.84 3.89 5.95
C LEU A 116 3.41 4.45 5.99
N ILE A 117 2.40 3.56 6.08
CA ILE A 117 0.99 3.96 6.17
C ILE A 117 0.77 4.85 7.40
N ARG A 118 1.33 4.49 8.56
CA ARG A 118 1.29 5.33 9.76
C ARG A 118 1.83 6.73 9.50
N GLY A 119 3.04 6.84 8.94
CA GLY A 119 3.64 8.14 8.63
C GLY A 119 2.81 8.95 7.63
N LEU A 120 2.23 8.32 6.62
CA LEU A 120 1.36 8.98 5.65
C LEU A 120 0.04 9.45 6.28
N VAL A 121 -0.52 8.70 7.22
CA VAL A 121 -1.70 9.13 8.01
C VAL A 121 -1.37 10.37 8.85
N GLU A 122 -0.21 10.41 9.49
CA GLU A 122 0.23 11.54 10.31
C GLU A 122 0.34 12.85 9.51
N ILE A 123 0.83 12.79 8.27
CA ILE A 123 0.94 13.94 7.37
C ILE A 123 -0.30 14.17 6.50
N GLY A 124 -1.37 13.40 6.71
CA GLY A 124 -2.62 13.55 5.98
C GLY A 124 -2.56 13.10 4.52
N ARG A 125 -1.82 12.04 4.22
CA ARG A 125 -1.66 11.46 2.87
C ARG A 125 -2.15 10.00 2.79
N LEU A 126 -3.35 9.74 3.29
CA LEU A 126 -4.14 8.55 3.01
C LEU A 126 -5.56 9.00 2.67
N ASP A 127 -5.87 9.15 1.39
CA ASP A 127 -7.16 9.64 0.91
C ASP A 127 -8.13 8.50 0.60
N VAL A 128 -7.63 7.41 0.03
CA VAL A 128 -8.38 6.20 -0.30
C VAL A 128 -7.68 4.99 0.29
N LEU A 129 -8.44 4.17 1.01
CA LEU A 129 -8.01 2.88 1.52
C LEU A 129 -8.89 1.79 0.91
N GLU A 130 -8.34 1.05 -0.02
CA GLU A 130 -8.98 -0.08 -0.71
C GLU A 130 -8.40 -1.38 -0.17
N MET A 131 -9.26 -2.26 0.33
CA MET A 131 -8.82 -3.46 1.03
C MET A 131 -9.50 -4.72 0.52
N ALA A 132 -8.73 -5.79 0.37
CA ALA A 132 -9.22 -7.14 0.38
C ALA A 132 -9.15 -7.68 1.82
N ILE A 133 -10.29 -7.89 2.47
CA ILE A 133 -10.36 -8.48 3.82
C ILE A 133 -10.67 -9.96 3.66
N VAL A 134 -9.71 -10.83 3.95
CA VAL A 134 -9.91 -12.27 3.84
C VAL A 134 -10.40 -12.87 5.17
N PRO A 135 -11.25 -13.91 5.14
CA PRO A 135 -11.83 -14.51 6.34
C PRO A 135 -10.83 -15.44 7.05
N LEU A 136 -9.67 -14.91 7.42
CA LEU A 136 -8.59 -15.60 8.11
C LEU A 136 -8.13 -14.76 9.30
N VAL A 137 -7.99 -15.38 10.46
CA VAL A 137 -7.35 -14.79 11.65
C VAL A 137 -5.93 -15.34 11.74
N LEU A 138 -4.94 -14.47 11.64
CA LEU A 138 -3.52 -14.84 11.77
C LEU A 138 -3.07 -14.91 13.24
N GLY A 139 -3.74 -14.15 14.11
CA GLY A 139 -3.37 -14.02 15.53
C GLY A 139 -2.15 -13.13 15.73
N ASP A 140 -0.99 -13.55 15.25
CA ASP A 140 0.25 -12.77 15.24
C ASP A 140 0.66 -12.41 13.81
N GLY A 141 1.35 -11.29 13.66
CA GLY A 141 1.79 -10.82 12.35
C GLY A 141 2.02 -9.32 12.29
N ILE A 142 2.36 -8.84 11.09
CA ILE A 142 2.60 -7.43 10.81
C ILE A 142 1.25 -6.73 10.63
N PRO A 143 0.89 -5.76 11.49
CA PRO A 143 -0.40 -5.08 11.38
C PRO A 143 -0.40 -4.06 10.24
N LEU A 144 -1.55 -3.87 9.60
CA LEU A 144 -1.77 -2.76 8.66
C LEU A 144 -1.63 -1.42 9.41
N PHE A 145 -2.24 -1.32 10.58
CA PHE A 145 -2.18 -0.15 11.44
C PHE A 145 -1.40 -0.47 12.72
N PRO A 146 -0.11 -0.10 12.78
CA PRO A 146 0.71 -0.33 13.97
C PRO A 146 0.25 0.52 15.15
N ALA A 147 0.58 0.10 16.36
CA ALA A 147 0.28 0.84 17.57
C ALA A 147 0.81 2.29 17.51
N GLY A 148 0.05 3.22 18.08
CA GLY A 148 0.39 4.65 18.11
C GLY A 148 0.10 5.38 16.80
N ILE A 149 -0.62 4.78 15.85
CA ILE A 149 -1.13 5.52 14.68
C ILE A 149 -2.17 6.55 15.15
N ARG A 150 -2.14 7.72 14.52
CA ARG A 150 -3.13 8.77 14.77
C ARG A 150 -4.53 8.30 14.37
N GLU A 151 -5.53 8.70 15.14
CA GLU A 151 -6.93 8.46 14.78
C GLU A 151 -7.25 9.04 13.40
N LEU A 152 -7.91 8.23 12.58
CA LEU A 152 -8.33 8.59 11.23
C LEU A 152 -9.76 8.10 11.00
N SER A 153 -10.68 9.03 10.79
CA SER A 153 -12.04 8.71 10.36
C SER A 153 -12.09 8.56 8.85
N LEU A 154 -12.76 7.51 8.39
CA LEU A 154 -12.97 7.20 6.98
C LEU A 154 -14.46 6.93 6.73
N ARG A 155 -14.92 7.24 5.54
CA ARG A 155 -16.28 6.98 5.08
C ARG A 155 -16.29 5.76 4.14
N LEU A 156 -17.16 4.82 4.39
CA LEU A 156 -17.35 3.68 3.48
C LEU A 156 -17.89 4.18 2.13
N ALA A 157 -17.15 3.90 1.06
CA ALA A 157 -17.54 4.19 -0.31
C ALA A 157 -18.10 2.96 -1.02
N ARG A 158 -17.52 1.77 -0.78
CA ARG A 158 -17.91 0.51 -1.40
C ARG A 158 -17.61 -0.67 -0.50
N CYS A 159 -18.48 -1.68 -0.51
CA CYS A 159 -18.25 -2.98 0.12
C CYS A 159 -18.92 -4.07 -0.72
N GLU A 160 -18.12 -5.03 -1.17
CA GLU A 160 -18.59 -6.13 -2.03
C GLU A 160 -18.08 -7.48 -1.49
N PRO A 161 -18.96 -8.46 -1.25
CA PRO A 161 -18.51 -9.82 -0.98
C PRO A 161 -17.88 -10.43 -2.24
N LYS A 162 -16.80 -11.18 -2.04
CA LYS A 162 -16.05 -11.89 -3.10
C LYS A 162 -16.01 -13.39 -2.85
N THR A 163 -15.56 -14.13 -3.84
CA THR A 163 -15.37 -15.58 -3.75
C THR A 163 -14.51 -15.95 -2.54
N GLY A 164 -14.79 -17.07 -1.90
CA GLY A 164 -14.07 -17.51 -0.69
C GLY A 164 -14.44 -16.76 0.59
N GLY A 165 -15.51 -15.95 0.58
CA GLY A 165 -15.98 -15.21 1.76
C GLY A 165 -15.15 -13.95 2.08
N ALA A 166 -14.27 -13.54 1.19
CA ALA A 166 -13.54 -12.28 1.33
C ALA A 166 -14.42 -11.06 1.04
N LEU A 167 -14.02 -9.90 1.53
CA LEU A 167 -14.67 -8.63 1.26
C LEU A 167 -13.73 -7.69 0.50
N HIS A 168 -14.23 -7.05 -0.54
CA HIS A 168 -13.59 -5.92 -1.19
C HIS A 168 -14.20 -4.63 -0.65
N VAL A 169 -13.41 -3.84 0.05
CA VAL A 169 -13.90 -2.66 0.78
C VAL A 169 -13.09 -1.43 0.37
N VAL A 170 -13.79 -0.35 0.08
CA VAL A 170 -13.16 0.94 -0.23
C VAL A 170 -13.64 1.98 0.77
N TYR A 171 -12.70 2.59 1.46
CA TYR A 171 -12.92 3.73 2.32
C TYR A 171 -12.27 4.98 1.73
N GLU A 172 -12.88 6.12 1.95
CA GLU A 172 -12.37 7.42 1.53
C GLU A 172 -12.33 8.37 2.71
N ARG A 173 -11.43 9.33 2.64
CA ARG A 173 -11.44 10.45 3.58
C ARG A 173 -12.72 11.27 3.38
N PRO A 174 -13.39 11.73 4.49
CA PRO A 174 -14.56 12.60 4.41
C PRO A 174 -14.33 13.90 3.67
#